data_f4575252e915f14d66e86df96e10c757
#
_entry.id   f4575252e915f14d66e86df96e10c757
#
_cell.length_a   1.000
_cell.length_b   1.000
_cell.length_c   1.000
_cell.angle_alpha   90.00
_cell.angle_beta   90.00
_cell.angle_gamma   90.00
#
_symmetry.space_group_name_H-M   'P 1'
#
loop_
_entity.id
_entity.type
_entity.pdbx_description
1 polymer ?
#
loop_
_entity_poly.entity_id
_entity_poly.type
_entity_poly.pdbx_seq_one_letter_code
_entity_poly.pdbx_strand_id
1 'polypeptide(L)'
;MSELKFDGLPGVRFSALAFDVDSGERVFAHNENDELDTASMGKVFLLHTALQMYKDGTLDLEERLHRRPSERVDESGIWYLMEQDDLSIFDVALLIGAFSDNFATNVLIRRVGLENVADQVEKLGYRNSGLHDFLRWPRPAKAPRTLSTGTAAEISDFTSRHAKDEFWDESTNEVFRRWLGAGADTSMVASAFDLDPLAHYNYQRDVWVWNKTGTNGTIRADAGIVMTPQRRVAYAVFANWEPGTDRVVDVMPVMREAGDAIHRFL
;
A
#
# COMPACT_ATOMS: atom_id res chain seq x y z
N MET A 1 -10.63 -27.32 1.44
CA MET A 1 -10.29 -25.90 1.21
C MET A 1 -10.81 -25.55 -0.18
N SER A 2 -11.68 -24.55 -0.34
CA SER A 2 -12.02 -24.04 -1.67
C SER A 2 -10.76 -23.45 -2.27
N GLU A 3 -10.35 -23.94 -3.43
CA GLU A 3 -9.22 -23.42 -4.17
C GLU A 3 -9.51 -21.96 -4.56
N LEU A 4 -8.60 -21.03 -4.23
CA LEU A 4 -8.75 -19.62 -4.59
C LEU A 4 -8.79 -19.50 -6.11
N LYS A 5 -9.79 -18.81 -6.65
CA LYS A 5 -10.09 -18.80 -8.10
C LYS A 5 -9.34 -17.67 -8.83
N PHE A 6 -8.06 -17.49 -8.60
CA PHE A 6 -7.28 -16.49 -9.32
C PHE A 6 -7.27 -16.72 -10.85
N ASP A 7 -7.34 -17.96 -11.32
CA ASP A 7 -7.44 -18.30 -12.75
C ASP A 7 -8.89 -18.29 -13.29
N GLY A 8 -9.87 -18.04 -12.45
CA GLY A 8 -11.28 -18.15 -12.79
C GLY A 8 -11.88 -16.98 -13.58
N LEU A 9 -11.11 -15.90 -13.81
CA LEU A 9 -11.61 -14.67 -14.45
C LEU A 9 -10.85 -14.38 -15.76
N PRO A 10 -11.39 -14.80 -16.93
CA PRO A 10 -10.78 -14.50 -18.21
C PRO A 10 -10.55 -13.00 -18.42
N GLY A 11 -9.35 -12.61 -18.88
CA GLY A 11 -8.97 -11.21 -19.10
C GLY A 11 -8.60 -10.42 -17.85
N VAL A 12 -8.52 -11.06 -16.68
CA VAL A 12 -7.96 -10.50 -15.45
C VAL A 12 -6.68 -11.24 -15.11
N ARG A 13 -5.61 -10.49 -14.85
CA ARG A 13 -4.34 -11.02 -14.36
C ARG A 13 -4.27 -10.80 -12.85
N PHE A 14 -3.90 -11.84 -12.10
CA PHE A 14 -3.62 -11.76 -10.67
C PHE A 14 -2.15 -12.05 -10.39
N SER A 15 -1.59 -11.33 -9.42
CA SER A 15 -0.35 -11.64 -8.72
C SER A 15 -0.66 -11.64 -7.23
N ALA A 16 -0.49 -12.77 -6.55
CA ALA A 16 -0.92 -12.92 -5.16
C ALA A 16 0.03 -13.80 -4.36
N LEU A 17 0.31 -13.39 -3.12
CA LEU A 17 1.07 -14.14 -2.13
C LEU A 17 0.59 -13.80 -0.73
N ALA A 18 0.43 -14.81 0.12
CA ALA A 18 0.32 -14.63 1.57
C ALA A 18 1.09 -15.73 2.29
N PHE A 19 1.78 -15.37 3.35
CA PHE A 19 2.58 -16.29 4.16
C PHE A 19 2.68 -15.84 5.63
N ASP A 20 2.85 -16.80 6.51
CA ASP A 20 3.17 -16.54 7.91
C ASP A 20 4.57 -15.93 8.04
N VAL A 21 4.66 -14.76 8.67
CA VAL A 21 5.88 -13.94 8.77
C VAL A 21 6.99 -14.68 9.54
N ASP A 22 6.62 -15.50 10.52
CA ASP A 22 7.56 -16.12 11.42
C ASP A 22 8.05 -17.49 10.91
N SER A 23 7.14 -18.31 10.37
CA SER A 23 7.46 -19.66 9.87
C SER A 23 7.80 -19.69 8.38
N GLY A 24 7.33 -18.71 7.60
CA GLY A 24 7.39 -18.71 6.13
C GLY A 24 6.35 -19.66 5.48
N GLU A 25 5.44 -20.27 6.26
CA GLU A 25 4.38 -21.12 5.73
C GLU A 25 3.46 -20.33 4.80
N ARG A 26 3.28 -20.82 3.57
CA ARG A 26 2.45 -20.16 2.57
C ARG A 26 0.97 -20.45 2.80
N VAL A 27 0.16 -19.41 2.85
CA VAL A 27 -1.31 -19.51 2.86
C VAL A 27 -1.83 -19.72 1.44
N PHE A 28 -1.31 -18.92 0.51
CA PHE A 28 -1.52 -19.07 -0.94
C PHE A 28 -0.39 -18.39 -1.72
N ALA A 29 -0.23 -18.81 -2.98
CA ALA A 29 0.65 -18.16 -3.95
C ALA A 29 0.06 -18.33 -5.35
N HIS A 30 0.08 -17.27 -6.18
CA HIS A 30 -0.36 -17.29 -7.58
C HIS A 30 0.38 -16.21 -8.35
N ASN A 31 1.20 -16.62 -9.33
CA ASN A 31 1.99 -15.72 -10.18
C ASN A 31 2.68 -14.61 -9.38
N GLU A 32 3.19 -14.94 -8.20
CA GLU A 32 3.68 -13.98 -7.20
C GLU A 32 4.85 -13.12 -7.69
N ASN A 33 5.53 -13.55 -8.76
CA ASN A 33 6.63 -12.82 -9.38
C ASN A 33 6.21 -12.00 -10.61
N ASP A 34 4.94 -12.05 -11.02
CA ASP A 34 4.44 -11.25 -12.13
C ASP A 34 4.36 -9.77 -11.73
N GLU A 35 5.02 -8.92 -12.51
CA GLU A 35 4.91 -7.48 -12.37
C GLU A 35 3.54 -7.00 -12.88
N LEU A 36 2.81 -6.31 -12.01
CA LEU A 36 1.54 -5.67 -12.31
C LEU A 36 1.56 -4.17 -11.99
N ASP A 37 0.67 -3.42 -12.61
CA ASP A 37 0.38 -2.05 -12.21
C ASP A 37 -0.32 -2.07 -10.85
N THR A 38 0.12 -1.22 -9.92
CA THR A 38 -0.35 -1.28 -8.52
C THR A 38 -0.98 0.01 -8.02
N ALA A 39 -1.19 0.99 -8.91
CA ALA A 39 -1.81 2.29 -8.61
C ALA A 39 -1.17 2.97 -7.38
N SER A 40 -1.92 3.17 -6.29
CA SER A 40 -1.41 3.84 -5.08
C SER A 40 -0.56 2.96 -4.16
N MET A 41 -0.29 1.71 -4.52
CA MET A 41 0.54 0.83 -3.69
C MET A 41 1.98 1.35 -3.57
N GLY A 42 2.57 1.87 -4.65
CA GLY A 42 3.93 2.42 -4.62
C GLY A 42 4.17 3.54 -3.60
N LYS A 43 3.11 4.15 -3.06
CA LYS A 43 3.21 5.16 -2.00
C LYS A 43 3.84 4.61 -0.71
N VAL A 44 3.84 3.29 -0.48
CA VAL A 44 4.52 2.67 0.67
C VAL A 44 6.03 2.91 0.63
N PHE A 45 6.63 2.94 -0.57
CA PHE A 45 8.05 3.24 -0.75
C PHE A 45 8.37 4.71 -0.48
N LEU A 46 7.46 5.64 -0.82
CA LEU A 46 7.60 7.05 -0.46
C LEU A 46 7.58 7.24 1.07
N LEU A 47 6.64 6.59 1.76
CA LEU A 47 6.55 6.63 3.22
C LEU A 47 7.79 6.02 3.88
N HIS A 48 8.27 4.88 3.38
CA HIS A 48 9.51 4.25 3.82
C HIS A 48 10.72 5.18 3.62
N THR A 49 10.86 5.78 2.45
CA THR A 49 11.98 6.69 2.15
C THR A 49 11.96 7.92 3.05
N ALA A 50 10.78 8.48 3.34
CA ALA A 50 10.66 9.60 4.27
C ALA A 50 11.13 9.22 5.68
N LEU A 51 10.79 8.03 6.18
CA LEU A 51 11.29 7.52 7.46
C LEU A 51 12.78 7.20 7.45
N GLN A 52 13.31 6.66 6.34
CA GLN A 52 14.74 6.47 6.21
C GLN A 52 15.48 7.81 6.28
N MET A 53 15.02 8.83 5.57
CA MET A 53 15.58 10.18 5.64
C MET A 53 15.47 10.80 7.04
N TYR A 54 14.39 10.52 7.77
CA TYR A 54 14.26 10.90 9.18
C TYR A 54 15.32 10.22 10.04
N LYS A 55 15.55 8.93 9.88
CA LYS A 55 16.59 8.19 10.60
C LYS A 55 18.00 8.69 10.29
N ASP A 56 18.22 9.11 9.04
CA ASP A 56 19.49 9.66 8.58
C ASP A 56 19.69 11.13 9.00
N GLY A 57 18.70 11.74 9.67
CA GLY A 57 18.74 13.13 10.12
C GLY A 57 18.64 14.17 8.98
N THR A 58 18.21 13.76 7.79
CA THR A 58 18.05 14.64 6.60
C THR A 58 16.62 15.14 6.40
N LEU A 59 15.68 14.63 7.20
CA LEU A 59 14.27 15.02 7.25
C LEU A 59 13.81 15.05 8.70
N ASP A 60 12.99 16.05 9.06
CA ASP A 60 12.31 16.12 10.35
C ASP A 60 10.82 15.89 10.14
N LEU A 61 10.21 14.97 10.88
CA LEU A 61 8.77 14.67 10.77
C LEU A 61 7.88 15.86 11.20
N GLU A 62 8.41 16.78 12.01
CA GLU A 62 7.73 18.02 12.41
C GLU A 62 7.91 19.15 11.38
N GLU A 63 8.79 18.99 10.37
CA GLU A 63 8.93 19.95 9.26
C GLU A 63 7.57 20.16 8.58
N ARG A 64 7.19 21.44 8.41
CA ARG A 64 5.90 21.78 7.81
C ARG A 64 6.03 21.93 6.30
N LEU A 65 5.15 21.25 5.58
CA LEU A 65 5.05 21.32 4.13
C LEU A 65 3.80 22.11 3.73
N HIS A 66 4.03 23.21 3.00
CA HIS A 66 2.96 23.99 2.39
C HIS A 66 2.58 23.36 1.04
N ARG A 67 1.28 23.07 0.83
CA ARG A 67 0.75 22.56 -0.43
C ARG A 67 0.69 23.67 -1.49
N ARG A 68 0.94 23.33 -2.75
CA ARG A 68 0.91 24.27 -3.88
C ARG A 68 -0.25 23.92 -4.81
N PRO A 69 -0.96 24.90 -5.40
CA PRO A 69 -2.06 24.62 -6.33
C PRO A 69 -1.66 23.69 -7.50
N SER A 70 -0.38 23.78 -7.96
CA SER A 70 0.15 22.93 -9.04
C SER A 70 0.32 21.46 -8.67
N GLU A 71 0.29 21.10 -7.38
CA GLU A 71 0.41 19.73 -6.88
C GLU A 71 -0.96 19.08 -6.64
N ARG A 72 -2.03 19.88 -6.76
CA ARG A 72 -3.39 19.41 -6.48
C ARG A 72 -3.81 18.33 -7.47
N VAL A 73 -4.21 17.20 -6.92
CA VAL A 73 -4.91 16.11 -7.60
C VAL A 73 -6.02 15.66 -6.66
N ASP A 74 -7.25 15.85 -7.09
CA ASP A 74 -8.44 15.44 -6.35
C ASP A 74 -8.65 13.91 -6.43
N GLU A 75 -9.83 13.40 -6.23
CA GLU A 75 -10.30 12.02 -6.29
C GLU A 75 -9.99 11.19 -5.05
N SER A 76 -8.71 11.04 -4.63
CA SER A 76 -8.34 10.26 -3.45
C SER A 76 -7.72 11.16 -2.39
N GLY A 77 -8.16 10.99 -1.15
CA GLY A 77 -7.70 11.79 -0.01
C GLY A 77 -8.69 12.85 0.44
N ILE A 78 -8.28 13.64 1.41
CA ILE A 78 -9.11 14.68 2.03
C ILE A 78 -8.43 16.04 2.09
N TRP A 79 -7.11 16.16 1.86
CA TRP A 79 -6.41 17.43 1.99
C TRP A 79 -6.90 18.49 1.00
N TYR A 80 -7.36 18.11 -0.18
CA TYR A 80 -7.93 19.03 -1.15
C TYR A 80 -9.27 19.65 -0.69
N LEU A 81 -9.93 19.06 0.32
CA LEU A 81 -11.15 19.55 0.98
C LEU A 81 -10.87 20.38 2.25
N MET A 82 -9.65 20.29 2.81
CA MET A 82 -9.29 20.98 4.02
C MET A 82 -8.94 22.45 3.71
N GLU A 83 -9.16 23.32 4.69
CA GLU A 83 -8.73 24.73 4.60
C GLU A 83 -7.25 24.91 4.96
N GLN A 84 -6.70 24.01 5.78
CA GLN A 84 -5.31 24.07 6.23
C GLN A 84 -4.33 23.81 5.06
N ASP A 85 -3.49 24.80 4.76
CA ASP A 85 -2.56 24.75 3.62
C ASP A 85 -1.19 24.14 3.93
N ASP A 86 -0.84 24.00 5.21
CA ASP A 86 0.43 23.44 5.63
C ASP A 86 0.22 22.41 6.75
N LEU A 87 0.90 21.27 6.63
CA LEU A 87 0.87 20.18 7.60
C LEU A 87 2.31 19.74 7.90
N SER A 88 2.51 19.10 9.07
CA SER A 88 3.75 18.41 9.36
C SER A 88 3.98 17.26 8.35
N ILE A 89 5.23 16.86 8.12
CA ILE A 89 5.52 15.66 7.30
C ILE A 89 4.82 14.44 7.89
N PHE A 90 4.74 14.35 9.23
CA PHE A 90 4.02 13.27 9.89
C PHE A 90 2.55 13.22 9.45
N ASP A 91 1.84 14.35 9.46
CA ASP A 91 0.42 14.42 9.09
C ASP A 91 0.22 14.23 7.58
N VAL A 92 1.13 14.77 6.74
CA VAL A 92 1.13 14.50 5.29
C VAL A 92 1.27 13.01 5.00
N ALA A 93 2.19 12.32 5.68
CA ALA A 93 2.39 10.88 5.55
C ALA A 93 1.19 10.08 6.08
N LEU A 94 0.58 10.53 7.18
CA LEU A 94 -0.66 9.94 7.72
C LEU A 94 -1.80 10.04 6.70
N LEU A 95 -1.99 11.18 6.04
CA LEU A 95 -3.00 11.32 4.97
C LEU A 95 -2.74 10.36 3.80
N ILE A 96 -1.46 10.12 3.46
CA ILE A 96 -1.10 9.17 2.40
C ILE A 96 -1.42 7.73 2.82
N GLY A 97 -1.06 7.34 4.04
CA GLY A 97 -1.33 6.00 4.58
C GLY A 97 -2.82 5.75 4.75
N ALA A 98 -3.51 6.65 5.45
CA ALA A 98 -4.91 6.49 5.83
C ALA A 98 -5.89 6.63 4.66
N PHE A 99 -5.72 7.65 3.81
CA PHE A 99 -6.69 8.00 2.76
C PHE A 99 -6.12 7.87 1.35
N SER A 100 -4.89 7.36 1.21
CA SER A 100 -4.22 7.35 -0.09
C SER A 100 -4.17 8.74 -0.76
N ASP A 101 -4.06 9.81 0.02
CA ASP A 101 -4.22 11.19 -0.41
C ASP A 101 -3.26 11.56 -1.54
N ASN A 102 -3.82 11.96 -2.68
CA ASN A 102 -3.07 12.27 -3.89
C ASN A 102 -2.31 13.60 -3.78
N PHE A 103 -2.95 14.60 -3.18
CA PHE A 103 -2.33 15.91 -2.98
C PHE A 103 -1.15 15.79 -1.99
N ALA A 104 -1.37 15.13 -0.85
CA ALA A 104 -0.34 14.85 0.14
C ALA A 104 0.84 14.08 -0.48
N THR A 105 0.55 13.11 -1.36
CA THR A 105 1.58 12.34 -2.07
C THR A 105 2.48 13.24 -2.90
N ASN A 106 1.91 14.14 -3.73
CA ASN A 106 2.71 15.05 -4.55
C ASN A 106 3.55 16.01 -3.71
N VAL A 107 2.99 16.54 -2.63
CA VAL A 107 3.71 17.42 -1.70
C VAL A 107 4.88 16.67 -1.04
N LEU A 108 4.67 15.43 -0.61
CA LEU A 108 5.75 14.64 -0.01
C LEU A 108 6.80 14.22 -1.04
N ILE A 109 6.41 13.83 -2.27
CA ILE A 109 7.36 13.55 -3.36
C ILE A 109 8.26 14.77 -3.65
N ARG A 110 7.70 15.97 -3.64
CA ARG A 110 8.52 17.20 -3.83
C ARG A 110 9.59 17.34 -2.75
N ARG A 111 9.30 16.98 -1.50
CA ARG A 111 10.25 17.08 -0.39
C ARG A 111 11.26 15.93 -0.38
N VAL A 112 10.81 14.73 -0.62
CA VAL A 112 11.62 13.50 -0.57
C VAL A 112 12.43 13.33 -1.86
N GLY A 113 11.82 13.56 -3.04
CA GLY A 113 12.38 13.31 -4.36
C GLY A 113 12.08 11.89 -4.86
N LEU A 114 11.60 11.78 -6.11
CA LEU A 114 11.36 10.46 -6.74
C LEU A 114 12.64 9.65 -6.92
N GLU A 115 13.77 10.32 -7.18
CA GLU A 115 15.08 9.66 -7.32
C GLU A 115 15.48 8.98 -6.00
N ASN A 116 15.30 9.66 -4.86
CA ASN A 116 15.58 9.07 -3.55
C ASN A 116 14.68 7.86 -3.25
N VAL A 117 13.43 7.90 -3.71
CA VAL A 117 12.51 6.74 -3.59
C VAL A 117 13.01 5.58 -4.43
N ALA A 118 13.41 5.83 -5.68
CA ALA A 118 13.95 4.79 -6.57
C ALA A 118 15.25 4.18 -6.02
N ASP A 119 16.18 5.01 -5.56
CA ASP A 119 17.45 4.57 -4.94
C ASP A 119 17.19 3.71 -3.69
N GLN A 120 16.19 4.08 -2.90
CA GLN A 120 15.85 3.31 -1.70
C GLN A 120 15.25 1.95 -2.07
N VAL A 121 14.37 1.89 -3.07
CA VAL A 121 13.80 0.62 -3.59
C VAL A 121 14.91 -0.30 -4.13
N GLU A 122 15.89 0.24 -4.85
CA GLU A 122 17.05 -0.51 -5.34
C GLU A 122 17.91 -1.05 -4.18
N LYS A 123 18.17 -0.24 -3.15
CA LYS A 123 18.89 -0.67 -1.94
C LYS A 123 18.18 -1.77 -1.16
N LEU A 124 16.84 -1.80 -1.21
CA LEU A 124 16.03 -2.87 -0.63
C LEU A 124 16.12 -4.18 -1.42
N GLY A 125 16.64 -4.13 -2.64
CA GLY A 125 16.80 -5.27 -3.55
C GLY A 125 15.59 -5.54 -4.45
N TYR A 126 14.57 -4.66 -4.46
CA TYR A 126 13.37 -4.81 -5.30
C TYR A 126 13.63 -4.27 -6.70
N ARG A 127 13.23 -5.04 -7.72
CA ARG A 127 13.50 -4.74 -9.14
C ARG A 127 12.24 -4.47 -9.95
N ASN A 128 11.12 -5.03 -9.51
CA ASN A 128 9.85 -4.98 -10.21
C ASN A 128 8.80 -4.14 -9.48
N SER A 129 9.15 -3.59 -8.32
CA SER A 129 8.28 -2.77 -7.51
C SER A 129 8.83 -1.36 -7.37
N GLY A 130 7.95 -0.34 -7.40
CA GLY A 130 8.39 1.04 -7.23
C GLY A 130 7.30 2.07 -7.45
N LEU A 131 7.64 3.33 -7.09
CA LEU A 131 6.87 4.52 -7.39
C LEU A 131 7.60 5.29 -8.50
N HIS A 132 6.94 5.51 -9.64
CA HIS A 132 7.60 5.95 -10.87
C HIS A 132 7.31 7.41 -11.24
N ASP A 133 6.24 8.01 -10.69
CA ASP A 133 5.79 9.34 -11.13
C ASP A 133 5.05 10.08 -10.01
N PHE A 134 4.85 11.39 -10.22
CA PHE A 134 3.85 12.18 -9.52
C PHE A 134 2.44 11.76 -9.93
N LEU A 135 1.47 12.00 -9.06
CA LEU A 135 0.08 11.92 -9.45
C LEU A 135 -0.27 13.16 -10.27
N ARG A 136 -0.81 12.94 -11.46
CA ARG A 136 -1.22 13.99 -12.38
C ARG A 136 -2.24 13.48 -13.38
N TRP A 137 -3.20 14.30 -13.69
CA TRP A 137 -4.23 13.99 -14.66
C TRP A 137 -4.55 15.21 -15.53
N PRO A 138 -4.59 15.09 -16.87
CA PRO A 138 -4.19 13.89 -17.64
C PRO A 138 -2.68 13.61 -17.55
N ARG A 139 -2.29 12.34 -17.70
CA ARG A 139 -0.86 11.97 -17.72
C ARG A 139 -0.22 12.45 -19.02
N PRO A 140 0.91 13.18 -18.98
CA PRO A 140 1.63 13.59 -20.18
C PRO A 140 2.14 12.35 -20.97
N ALA A 141 2.19 12.45 -22.30
CA ALA A 141 2.64 11.35 -23.16
C ALA A 141 4.09 10.86 -22.87
N LYS A 142 4.93 11.72 -22.31
CA LYS A 142 6.31 11.38 -21.90
C LYS A 142 6.43 10.87 -20.45
N ALA A 143 5.32 10.86 -19.69
CA ALA A 143 5.34 10.31 -18.33
C ALA A 143 5.49 8.78 -18.35
N PRO A 144 5.97 8.17 -17.25
CA PRO A 144 5.94 6.72 -17.08
C PRO A 144 4.55 6.14 -17.36
N ARG A 145 4.47 4.93 -17.90
CA ARG A 145 3.20 4.27 -18.29
C ARG A 145 2.20 4.21 -17.12
N THR A 146 2.70 3.98 -15.92
CA THR A 146 1.90 3.84 -14.71
C THR A 146 2.52 4.63 -13.54
N LEU A 147 1.73 4.87 -12.50
CA LEU A 147 2.21 5.50 -11.26
C LEU A 147 3.19 4.60 -10.53
N SER A 148 2.88 3.32 -10.45
CA SER A 148 3.67 2.33 -9.72
C SER A 148 3.48 0.93 -10.29
N THR A 149 4.48 0.08 -10.09
CA THR A 149 4.42 -1.36 -10.35
C THR A 149 4.76 -2.14 -9.08
N GLY A 150 4.48 -3.43 -9.10
CA GLY A 150 4.90 -4.35 -8.06
C GLY A 150 4.63 -5.81 -8.37
N THR A 151 5.38 -6.68 -7.72
CA THR A 151 5.08 -8.11 -7.62
C THR A 151 4.54 -8.43 -6.24
N ALA A 152 3.67 -9.43 -6.14
CA ALA A 152 3.17 -9.84 -4.82
C ALA A 152 4.31 -10.34 -3.92
N ALA A 153 5.34 -10.97 -4.50
CA ALA A 153 6.51 -11.43 -3.76
C ALA A 153 7.29 -10.27 -3.11
N GLU A 154 7.65 -9.23 -3.89
CA GLU A 154 8.44 -8.10 -3.36
C GLU A 154 7.65 -7.26 -2.35
N ILE A 155 6.37 -7.01 -2.60
CA ILE A 155 5.54 -6.18 -1.71
C ILE A 155 5.22 -6.92 -0.41
N SER A 156 4.92 -8.23 -0.45
CA SER A 156 4.69 -9.00 0.78
C SER A 156 5.99 -9.21 1.58
N ASP A 157 7.15 -9.37 0.92
CA ASP A 157 8.46 -9.33 1.60
C ASP A 157 8.69 -7.99 2.30
N PHE A 158 8.46 -6.87 1.61
CA PHE A 158 8.59 -5.53 2.16
C PHE A 158 7.73 -5.33 3.43
N THR A 159 6.46 -5.73 3.38
CA THR A 159 5.57 -5.64 4.55
C THR A 159 6.01 -6.59 5.67
N SER A 160 6.46 -7.81 5.35
CA SER A 160 6.99 -8.77 6.31
C SER A 160 8.21 -8.23 7.06
N ARG A 161 9.17 -7.61 6.36
CA ARG A 161 10.37 -6.99 6.95
C ARG A 161 10.01 -5.84 7.90
N HIS A 162 8.98 -5.04 7.57
CA HIS A 162 8.43 -4.05 8.50
C HIS A 162 7.79 -4.67 9.74
N ALA A 163 7.10 -5.80 9.59
CA ALA A 163 6.50 -6.52 10.71
C ALA A 163 7.54 -7.17 11.64
N LYS A 164 8.74 -7.42 11.13
CA LYS A 164 9.89 -7.97 11.88
C LYS A 164 10.81 -6.89 12.46
N ASP A 165 10.50 -5.62 12.26
CA ASP A 165 11.35 -4.49 12.65
C ASP A 165 12.77 -4.55 12.05
N GLU A 166 12.92 -5.09 10.81
CA GLU A 166 14.22 -5.28 10.17
C GLU A 166 14.85 -4.00 9.63
N PHE A 167 14.07 -2.93 9.46
CA PHE A 167 14.58 -1.68 8.88
C PHE A 167 15.08 -0.70 9.93
N TRP A 168 14.35 -0.58 11.05
CA TRP A 168 14.64 0.38 12.11
C TRP A 168 14.28 -0.17 13.49
N ASP A 169 14.53 0.63 14.52
CA ASP A 169 14.02 0.34 15.86
C ASP A 169 12.48 0.32 15.90
N GLU A 170 11.94 -0.32 16.95
CA GLU A 170 10.51 -0.50 17.15
C GLU A 170 9.73 0.81 17.07
N SER A 171 10.25 1.90 17.67
CA SER A 171 9.56 3.19 17.71
C SER A 171 9.41 3.81 16.32
N THR A 172 10.38 3.64 15.43
CA THR A 172 10.32 4.14 14.05
C THR A 172 9.41 3.26 13.19
N ASN A 173 9.49 1.93 13.34
CA ASN A 173 8.56 1.02 12.64
C ASN A 173 7.12 1.24 13.08
N GLU A 174 6.88 1.60 14.36
CA GLU A 174 5.55 1.94 14.85
C GLU A 174 4.96 3.16 14.14
N VAL A 175 5.77 4.16 13.78
CA VAL A 175 5.30 5.29 12.95
C VAL A 175 4.80 4.81 11.60
N PHE A 176 5.53 3.91 10.93
CA PHE A 176 5.09 3.34 9.65
C PHE A 176 3.79 2.55 9.79
N ARG A 177 3.73 1.67 10.79
CA ARG A 177 2.53 0.88 11.10
C ARG A 177 1.33 1.77 11.43
N ARG A 178 1.54 2.86 12.16
CA ARG A 178 0.48 3.83 12.49
C ARG A 178 -0.08 4.52 11.24
N TRP A 179 0.77 4.92 10.29
CA TRP A 179 0.31 5.53 9.05
C TRP A 179 -0.54 4.58 8.21
N LEU A 180 -0.16 3.31 8.11
CA LEU A 180 -0.90 2.31 7.34
C LEU A 180 -2.07 1.70 8.12
N GLY A 181 -1.94 1.57 9.43
CA GLY A 181 -3.00 1.05 10.31
C GLY A 181 -4.21 1.99 10.43
N ALA A 182 -4.06 3.27 10.08
CA ALA A 182 -5.16 4.20 9.97
C ALA A 182 -5.90 4.12 8.61
N GLY A 183 -5.59 3.12 7.77
CA GLY A 183 -6.12 2.96 6.42
C GLY A 183 -7.64 2.84 6.39
N ALA A 184 -8.36 3.79 5.77
CA ALA A 184 -9.82 3.80 5.69
C ALA A 184 -10.38 2.80 4.66
N ASP A 185 -9.55 2.29 3.73
CA ASP A 185 -10.01 1.33 2.72
C ASP A 185 -9.74 -0.12 3.18
N THR A 186 -10.76 -0.72 3.75
CA THR A 186 -10.79 -2.14 4.16
C THR A 186 -11.66 -2.99 3.25
N SER A 187 -11.94 -2.55 2.01
CA SER A 187 -12.96 -3.16 1.15
C SER A 187 -12.52 -4.44 0.42
N MET A 188 -11.20 -4.70 0.34
CA MET A 188 -10.62 -5.82 -0.41
C MET A 188 -10.24 -7.00 0.51
N VAL A 189 -8.97 -7.35 0.63
CA VAL A 189 -8.49 -8.45 1.49
C VAL A 189 -8.85 -8.20 2.96
N ALA A 190 -8.67 -6.97 3.43
CA ALA A 190 -8.96 -6.59 4.81
C ALA A 190 -10.46 -6.73 5.20
N SER A 191 -11.37 -6.82 4.23
CA SER A 191 -12.82 -6.97 4.50
C SER A 191 -13.20 -8.24 5.25
N ALA A 192 -12.37 -9.30 5.14
CA ALA A 192 -12.60 -10.60 5.82
C ALA A 192 -12.47 -10.52 7.36
N PHE A 193 -11.96 -9.40 7.87
CA PHE A 193 -11.72 -9.24 9.31
C PHE A 193 -12.78 -8.37 10.01
N ASP A 194 -13.82 -7.93 9.29
CA ASP A 194 -14.93 -7.12 9.81
C ASP A 194 -14.46 -5.92 10.65
N LEU A 195 -13.44 -5.23 10.18
CA LEU A 195 -12.89 -4.07 10.85
C LEU A 195 -13.80 -2.85 10.62
N ASP A 196 -13.91 -2.00 11.66
CA ASP A 196 -14.49 -0.67 11.47
C ASP A 196 -13.50 0.21 10.66
N PRO A 197 -13.84 0.67 9.45
CA PRO A 197 -12.92 1.45 8.62
C PRO A 197 -12.41 2.74 9.28
N LEU A 198 -13.11 3.25 10.29
CA LEU A 198 -12.78 4.50 10.97
C LEU A 198 -12.11 4.31 12.32
N ALA A 199 -12.19 3.11 12.92
CA ALA A 199 -11.77 2.85 14.29
C ALA A 199 -11.02 1.52 14.50
N HIS A 200 -10.56 0.86 13.44
CA HIS A 200 -9.89 -0.45 13.56
C HIS A 200 -8.46 -0.38 14.13
N TYR A 201 -7.87 0.79 14.23
CA TYR A 201 -6.62 1.00 14.97
C TYR A 201 -6.80 0.81 16.49
N ASN A 202 -8.01 0.58 16.95
CA ASN A 202 -8.31 0.43 18.37
C ASN A 202 -8.06 -1.01 18.82
N TYR A 203 -7.15 -1.21 19.79
CA TYR A 203 -6.69 -2.48 20.36
C TYR A 203 -7.77 -3.30 21.12
N GLN A 204 -9.04 -3.09 20.83
CA GLN A 204 -10.14 -3.83 21.48
C GLN A 204 -10.44 -5.18 20.83
N ARG A 205 -9.76 -5.52 19.71
CA ARG A 205 -9.91 -6.79 19.01
C ARG A 205 -8.58 -7.53 18.96
N ASP A 206 -8.65 -8.86 18.87
CA ASP A 206 -7.48 -9.74 18.77
C ASP A 206 -6.92 -9.82 17.34
N VAL A 207 -7.44 -9.02 16.40
CA VAL A 207 -6.97 -8.93 15.02
C VAL A 207 -6.63 -7.49 14.70
N TRP A 208 -5.39 -7.27 14.23
CA TRP A 208 -4.92 -5.97 13.74
C TRP A 208 -4.52 -6.09 12.28
N VAL A 209 -4.88 -5.09 11.50
CA VAL A 209 -4.50 -4.99 10.09
C VAL A 209 -3.86 -3.62 9.86
N TRP A 210 -2.72 -3.62 9.21
CA TRP A 210 -2.21 -2.42 8.55
C TRP A 210 -1.92 -2.75 7.10
N ASN A 211 -2.50 -1.97 6.21
CA ASN A 211 -2.44 -2.23 4.79
C ASN A 211 -2.36 -0.94 3.96
N LYS A 212 -2.04 -1.11 2.71
CA LYS A 212 -2.20 -0.08 1.69
C LYS A 212 -2.98 -0.65 0.53
N THR A 213 -3.91 0.14 0.02
CA THR A 213 -4.66 -0.19 -1.19
C THR A 213 -4.22 0.64 -2.39
N GLY A 214 -4.45 0.11 -3.58
CA GLY A 214 -4.26 0.77 -4.86
C GLY A 214 -5.46 0.51 -5.78
N THR A 215 -6.06 1.59 -6.28
CA THR A 215 -7.29 1.51 -7.07
C THR A 215 -7.25 2.49 -8.24
N ASN A 216 -7.68 2.03 -9.40
CA ASN A 216 -8.10 2.85 -10.53
C ASN A 216 -9.12 2.09 -11.39
N GLY A 217 -9.42 2.55 -12.60
CA GLY A 217 -10.41 1.93 -13.50
C GLY A 217 -10.12 0.47 -13.88
N THR A 218 -8.86 0.02 -13.80
CA THR A 218 -8.40 -1.31 -14.25
C THR A 218 -7.51 -2.03 -13.26
N ILE A 219 -7.39 -1.53 -12.04
CA ILE A 219 -6.49 -2.04 -11.01
C ILE A 219 -7.23 -2.16 -9.69
N ARG A 220 -7.01 -3.29 -9.00
CA ARG A 220 -7.24 -3.45 -7.56
C ARG A 220 -6.00 -4.05 -6.94
N ALA A 221 -5.50 -3.43 -5.91
CA ALA A 221 -4.32 -3.87 -5.18
C ALA A 221 -4.54 -3.69 -3.68
N ASP A 222 -4.18 -4.67 -2.89
CA ASP A 222 -4.20 -4.62 -1.43
C ASP A 222 -3.03 -5.43 -0.90
N ALA A 223 -2.22 -4.82 -0.04
CA ALA A 223 -1.09 -5.49 0.59
C ALA A 223 -0.85 -4.95 2.00
N GLY A 224 -0.42 -5.80 2.89
CA GLY A 224 -0.19 -5.43 4.28
C GLY A 224 0.12 -6.63 5.17
N ILE A 225 -0.17 -6.45 6.43
CA ILE A 225 -0.04 -7.46 7.48
C ILE A 225 -1.36 -7.62 8.22
N VAL A 226 -1.71 -8.86 8.48
CA VAL A 226 -2.74 -9.22 9.46
C VAL A 226 -2.04 -9.86 10.66
N MET A 227 -2.34 -9.37 11.85
CA MET A 227 -1.73 -9.84 13.09
C MET A 227 -2.78 -10.29 14.08
N THR A 228 -2.48 -11.38 14.76
CA THR A 228 -3.13 -11.83 16.00
C THR A 228 -2.08 -12.01 17.09
N PRO A 229 -2.44 -12.27 18.35
CA PRO A 229 -1.47 -12.61 19.38
C PRO A 229 -0.61 -13.84 19.07
N GLN A 230 -1.05 -14.72 18.15
CA GLN A 230 -0.41 -16.00 17.82
C GLN A 230 0.33 -15.98 16.49
N ARG A 231 -0.13 -15.18 15.52
CA ARG A 231 0.38 -15.21 14.13
C ARG A 231 0.43 -13.84 13.49
N ARG A 232 1.35 -13.69 12.53
CA ARG A 232 1.48 -12.54 11.65
C ARG A 232 1.52 -13.03 10.21
N VAL A 233 0.60 -12.59 9.38
CA VAL A 233 0.54 -12.97 7.97
C VAL A 233 0.81 -11.75 7.10
N ALA A 234 1.86 -11.80 6.30
CA ALA A 234 2.14 -10.84 5.23
C ALA A 234 1.37 -11.25 3.98
N TYR A 235 0.78 -10.28 3.30
CA TYR A 235 0.06 -10.53 2.05
C TYR A 235 0.22 -9.42 1.03
N ALA A 236 0.09 -9.79 -0.24
CA ALA A 236 -0.13 -8.88 -1.36
C ALA A 236 -1.02 -9.56 -2.39
N VAL A 237 -2.08 -8.89 -2.84
CA VAL A 237 -3.01 -9.37 -3.86
C VAL A 237 -3.26 -8.25 -4.85
N PHE A 238 -2.89 -8.46 -6.10
CA PHE A 238 -3.04 -7.50 -7.19
C PHE A 238 -3.87 -8.10 -8.31
N ALA A 239 -4.75 -7.30 -8.90
CA ALA A 239 -5.55 -7.65 -10.05
C ALA A 239 -5.51 -6.52 -11.07
N ASN A 240 -5.20 -6.88 -12.35
CA ASN A 240 -5.22 -5.95 -13.48
C ASN A 240 -6.07 -6.51 -14.62
N TRP A 241 -6.74 -5.63 -15.34
CA TRP A 241 -7.52 -5.98 -16.54
C TRP A 241 -7.44 -4.88 -17.60
N GLU A 242 -7.85 -5.21 -18.83
CA GLU A 242 -7.79 -4.27 -19.95
C GLU A 242 -8.85 -3.16 -19.83
N PRO A 243 -8.52 -1.92 -20.25
CA PRO A 243 -9.47 -0.81 -20.32
C PRO A 243 -10.68 -1.14 -21.19
N GLY A 244 -11.81 -0.50 -20.85
CA GLY A 244 -13.06 -0.65 -21.62
C GLY A 244 -13.98 -1.75 -21.10
N THR A 245 -13.58 -2.50 -20.10
CA THR A 245 -14.42 -3.48 -19.39
C THR A 245 -14.36 -3.19 -17.89
N ASP A 246 -15.52 -3.03 -17.26
CA ASP A 246 -15.61 -2.97 -15.80
C ASP A 246 -15.62 -4.40 -15.24
N ARG A 247 -14.56 -4.76 -14.52
CA ARG A 247 -14.38 -6.08 -13.89
C ARG A 247 -14.42 -6.00 -12.36
N VAL A 248 -14.75 -4.83 -11.81
CA VAL A 248 -14.74 -4.61 -10.35
C VAL A 248 -15.63 -5.62 -9.63
N VAL A 249 -16.83 -5.84 -10.16
CA VAL A 249 -17.83 -6.77 -9.57
C VAL A 249 -17.31 -8.21 -9.53
N ASP A 250 -16.49 -8.61 -10.51
CA ASP A 250 -15.91 -9.97 -10.58
C ASP A 250 -14.65 -10.10 -9.70
N VAL A 251 -13.80 -9.05 -9.67
CA VAL A 251 -12.50 -9.06 -8.99
C VAL A 251 -12.64 -8.94 -7.47
N MET A 252 -13.54 -8.09 -6.99
CA MET A 252 -13.68 -7.83 -5.55
C MET A 252 -14.02 -9.09 -4.73
N PRO A 253 -14.91 -10.00 -5.19
CA PRO A 253 -15.12 -11.28 -4.48
C PRO A 253 -13.85 -12.11 -4.34
N VAL A 254 -13.01 -12.21 -5.39
CA VAL A 254 -11.75 -12.97 -5.35
C VAL A 254 -10.78 -12.38 -4.32
N MET A 255 -10.67 -11.05 -4.26
CA MET A 255 -9.83 -10.40 -3.25
C MET A 255 -10.33 -10.65 -1.82
N ARG A 256 -11.64 -10.67 -1.60
CA ARG A 256 -12.26 -11.00 -0.30
C ARG A 256 -12.06 -12.47 0.06
N GLU A 257 -12.18 -13.38 -0.90
CA GLU A 257 -11.87 -14.81 -0.70
C GLU A 257 -10.41 -15.04 -0.29
N ALA A 258 -9.46 -14.22 -0.80
CA ALA A 258 -8.07 -14.23 -0.34
C ALA A 258 -7.96 -13.82 1.14
N GLY A 259 -8.72 -12.80 1.56
CA GLY A 259 -8.84 -12.43 2.98
C GLY A 259 -9.42 -13.54 3.85
N ASP A 260 -10.48 -14.19 3.37
CA ASP A 260 -11.08 -15.36 4.06
C ASP A 260 -10.10 -16.53 4.20
N ALA A 261 -9.20 -16.72 3.23
CA ALA A 261 -8.16 -17.74 3.32
C ALA A 261 -7.14 -17.40 4.41
N ILE A 262 -6.74 -16.13 4.52
CA ILE A 262 -5.88 -15.66 5.62
C ILE A 262 -6.59 -15.82 6.96
N HIS A 263 -7.86 -15.40 7.05
CA HIS A 263 -8.65 -15.51 8.29
C HIS A 263 -8.76 -16.97 8.80
N ARG A 264 -8.93 -17.93 7.90
CA ARG A 264 -8.96 -19.35 8.28
C ARG A 264 -7.60 -19.93 8.69
N PHE A 265 -6.51 -19.29 8.29
CA PHE A 265 -5.15 -19.69 8.63
C PHE A 265 -4.71 -19.16 10.00
N LEU A 266 -5.21 -17.99 10.41
CA LEU A 266 -4.90 -17.36 11.70
C LEU A 266 -5.49 -18.13 12.89
#